data_6e8d5d7ca20fc3a7d352a4e777403c5b
#
_entry.id   6e8d5d7ca20fc3a7d352a4e777403c5b
#
_cell.length_a   1.000
_cell.length_b   1.000
_cell.length_c   1.000
_cell.angle_alpha   90.00
_cell.angle_beta   90.00
_cell.angle_gamma   90.00
#
_symmetry.space_group_name_H-M   'P 1'
#
loop_
_entity.id
_entity.type
_entity.pdbx_description
1 polymer ?
#
loop_
_entity_poly.entity_id
_entity_poly.type
_entity_poly.pdbx_seq_one_letter_code
_entity_poly.pdbx_strand_id
1 'polypeptide(L)'
;MKLEDAAETLAQLGNPTRLEVVRYLVKAGPSGVPVGSIQRQLKIPASTLTYNLKHLKGVGLLMQKREKTNLWCSINFDRLHEVSDFLLEECCSFSLRESDNTKTECDAA
;
A
#
# COMPACT_ATOMS: atom_id res chain seq x y z
N MET A 1 2.82 13.58 7.27
CA MET A 1 1.93 12.51 7.76
C MET A 1 2.07 12.39 9.27
N LYS A 2 0.97 12.23 9.96
CA LYS A 2 1.02 12.05 11.41
C LYS A 2 1.30 10.61 11.76
N LEU A 3 1.91 10.39 12.93
CA LEU A 3 2.23 9.06 13.40
C LEU A 3 0.99 8.16 13.45
N GLU A 4 -0.11 8.68 13.94
CA GLU A 4 -1.35 7.91 14.04
C GLU A 4 -1.89 7.51 12.67
N ASP A 5 -1.81 8.41 11.70
CA ASP A 5 -2.26 8.10 10.34
C ASP A 5 -1.38 7.04 9.69
N ALA A 6 -0.07 7.13 9.91
CA ALA A 6 0.85 6.15 9.38
C ALA A 6 0.59 4.78 10.01
N ALA A 7 0.39 4.74 11.32
CA ALA A 7 0.12 3.49 12.03
C ALA A 7 -1.16 2.85 11.54
N GLU A 8 -2.21 3.65 11.34
CA GLU A 8 -3.49 3.14 10.86
C GLU A 8 -3.37 2.58 9.45
N THR A 9 -2.64 3.27 8.60
CA THR A 9 -2.40 2.82 7.23
C THR A 9 -1.62 1.51 7.21
N LEU A 10 -0.56 1.44 8.00
CA LEU A 10 0.27 0.24 8.09
C LEU A 10 -0.51 -0.94 8.68
N ALA A 11 -1.43 -0.68 9.60
CA ALA A 11 -2.25 -1.73 10.17
C ALA A 11 -3.09 -2.42 9.09
N GLN A 12 -3.57 -1.67 8.10
CA GLN A 12 -4.33 -2.26 7.02
C GLN A 12 -3.43 -3.06 6.08
N LEU A 13 -2.17 -2.70 5.96
CA LEU A 13 -1.22 -3.48 5.17
C LEU A 13 -0.71 -4.72 5.89
N GLY A 14 -0.98 -4.83 7.19
CA GLY A 14 -0.53 -5.95 7.99
C GLY A 14 -1.33 -7.23 7.82
N ASN A 15 -2.22 -7.30 6.85
CA ASN A 15 -3.02 -8.47 6.54
C ASN A 15 -2.52 -9.09 5.24
N PRO A 16 -2.20 -10.39 5.21
CA PRO A 16 -1.63 -11.01 4.00
C PRO A 16 -2.47 -10.81 2.74
N THR A 17 -3.78 -10.97 2.85
CA THR A 17 -4.66 -10.80 1.70
C THR A 17 -4.65 -9.38 1.20
N ARG A 18 -4.76 -8.40 2.11
CA ARG A 18 -4.72 -7.00 1.70
C ARG A 18 -3.36 -6.62 1.12
N LEU A 19 -2.29 -7.12 1.70
CA LEU A 19 -0.96 -6.84 1.16
C LEU A 19 -0.81 -7.40 -0.25
N GLU A 20 -1.35 -8.59 -0.49
CA GLU A 20 -1.31 -9.19 -1.81
C GLU A 20 -2.08 -8.34 -2.83
N VAL A 21 -3.25 -7.84 -2.44
CA VAL A 21 -4.04 -6.96 -3.29
C VAL A 21 -3.27 -5.68 -3.63
N VAL A 22 -2.66 -5.07 -2.62
CA VAL A 22 -1.88 -3.84 -2.82
C VAL A 22 -0.72 -4.09 -3.77
N ARG A 23 0.01 -5.18 -3.59
CA ARG A 23 1.14 -5.49 -4.47
C ARG A 23 0.69 -5.73 -5.91
N TYR A 24 -0.44 -6.37 -6.09
CA TYR A 24 -1.00 -6.58 -7.41
C TYR A 24 -1.35 -5.25 -8.07
N LEU A 25 -2.00 -4.35 -7.32
CA LEU A 25 -2.39 -3.06 -7.84
C LEU A 25 -1.19 -2.14 -8.10
N VAL A 26 -0.13 -2.27 -7.32
CA VAL A 26 1.11 -1.54 -7.57
C VAL A 26 1.68 -1.95 -8.93
N LYS A 27 1.65 -3.25 -9.23
CA LYS A 27 2.12 -3.74 -10.53
C LYS A 27 1.26 -3.23 -11.67
N ALA A 28 -0.04 -3.06 -11.43
CA ALA A 28 -0.96 -2.58 -12.45
C ALA A 28 -0.74 -1.10 -12.80
N GLY A 29 -0.21 -0.34 -11.86
CA GLY A 29 0.09 1.07 -12.09
C GLY A 29 -1.11 1.99 -11.90
N PRO A 30 -0.93 3.28 -12.22
CA PRO A 30 -1.98 4.28 -11.97
C PRO A 30 -3.29 4.07 -12.74
N SER A 31 -3.23 3.38 -13.86
CA SER A 31 -4.46 3.11 -14.63
C SER A 31 -5.40 2.16 -13.90
N GLY A 32 -4.85 1.31 -13.06
CA GLY A 32 -5.66 0.38 -12.30
C GLY A 32 -6.16 -0.81 -13.10
N VAL A 33 -7.04 -1.58 -12.47
CA VAL A 33 -7.66 -2.76 -13.08
C VAL A 33 -9.10 -2.87 -12.59
N PRO A 34 -9.96 -3.54 -13.34
CA PRO A 34 -11.31 -3.83 -12.87
C PRO A 34 -11.27 -4.78 -11.66
N VAL A 35 -12.24 -4.63 -10.76
CA VAL A 35 -12.35 -5.50 -9.59
C VAL A 35 -12.33 -6.98 -9.99
N GLY A 36 -13.00 -7.32 -11.08
CA GLY A 36 -13.05 -8.69 -11.54
C GLY A 36 -11.67 -9.28 -11.84
N SER A 37 -10.74 -8.45 -12.31
CA SER A 37 -9.37 -8.91 -12.58
C SER A 37 -8.66 -9.29 -11.29
N ILE A 38 -8.84 -8.51 -10.25
CA ILE A 38 -8.24 -8.81 -8.94
C ILE A 38 -8.76 -10.14 -8.44
N GLN A 39 -10.08 -10.31 -8.52
CA GLN A 39 -10.74 -11.52 -8.06
C GLN A 39 -10.23 -12.76 -8.77
N ARG A 40 -10.11 -12.69 -10.09
CA ARG A 40 -9.66 -13.83 -10.89
C ARG A 40 -8.18 -14.14 -10.68
N GLN A 41 -7.34 -13.10 -10.68
CA GLN A 41 -5.89 -13.29 -10.60
C GLN A 41 -5.45 -13.76 -9.21
N LEU A 42 -6.06 -13.25 -8.18
CA LEU A 42 -5.67 -13.60 -6.82
C LEU A 42 -6.54 -14.69 -6.22
N LYS A 43 -7.56 -15.11 -6.96
CA LYS A 43 -8.47 -16.18 -6.53
C LYS A 43 -9.09 -15.90 -5.18
N ILE A 44 -9.57 -14.67 -5.01
CA ILE A 44 -10.19 -14.22 -3.77
C ILE A 44 -11.70 -14.19 -3.97
N PRO A 45 -12.48 -14.78 -3.03
CA PRO A 45 -13.94 -14.70 -3.12
C PRO A 45 -14.41 -13.26 -3.12
N ALA A 46 -15.51 -13.00 -3.83
CA ALA A 46 -16.01 -11.65 -4.00
C ALA A 46 -16.26 -10.91 -2.68
N SER A 47 -16.85 -11.59 -1.71
CA SER A 47 -17.15 -10.99 -0.42
C SER A 47 -15.89 -10.62 0.35
N THR A 48 -14.90 -11.51 0.30
CA THR A 48 -13.60 -11.27 0.96
C THR A 48 -12.91 -10.08 0.32
N LEU A 49 -12.92 -10.02 -1.02
CA LEU A 49 -12.28 -8.94 -1.73
C LEU A 49 -12.96 -7.61 -1.41
N THR A 50 -14.29 -7.57 -1.43
CA THR A 50 -15.04 -6.35 -1.13
C THR A 50 -14.69 -5.84 0.27
N TYR A 51 -14.62 -6.73 1.23
CA TYR A 51 -14.27 -6.39 2.60
C TYR A 51 -12.86 -5.77 2.67
N ASN A 52 -11.90 -6.38 2.01
CA ASN A 52 -10.53 -5.90 2.02
C ASN A 52 -10.36 -4.57 1.27
N LEU A 53 -11.06 -4.41 0.16
CA LEU A 53 -11.02 -3.15 -0.59
C LEU A 53 -11.59 -2.01 0.23
N LYS A 54 -12.65 -2.29 1.00
CA LYS A 54 -13.23 -1.28 1.86
C LYS A 54 -12.24 -0.78 2.91
N HIS A 55 -11.48 -1.68 3.50
CA HIS A 55 -10.47 -1.32 4.49
C HIS A 55 -9.34 -0.49 3.87
N LEU A 56 -8.90 -0.86 2.68
CA LEU A 56 -7.85 -0.10 1.98
C LEU A 56 -8.34 1.28 1.59
N LYS A 57 -9.59 1.37 1.17
CA LYS A 57 -10.18 2.66 0.81
C LYS A 57 -10.30 3.55 2.03
N GLY A 58 -10.63 2.96 3.19
CA GLY A 58 -10.80 3.70 4.43
C GLY A 58 -9.57 4.44 4.90
N VAL A 59 -8.37 3.94 4.57
CA VAL A 59 -7.12 4.62 4.93
C VAL A 59 -6.51 5.38 3.76
N GLY A 60 -7.25 5.50 2.67
CA GLY A 60 -6.80 6.31 1.54
C GLY A 60 -5.80 5.65 0.61
N LEU A 61 -5.57 4.34 0.74
CA LEU A 61 -4.63 3.63 -0.13
C LEU A 61 -5.25 3.21 -1.45
N LEU A 62 -6.56 3.09 -1.49
CA LEU A 62 -7.27 2.60 -2.66
C LEU A 62 -8.12 3.70 -3.26
N MET A 63 -8.07 3.81 -4.57
CA MET A 63 -8.92 4.70 -5.34
C MET A 63 -9.80 3.84 -6.23
N GLN A 64 -11.06 4.21 -6.35
CA GLN A 64 -12.01 3.48 -7.18
C GLN A 64 -12.70 4.43 -8.13
N LYS A 65 -12.92 3.97 -9.35
CA LYS A 65 -13.61 4.74 -10.37
C LYS A 65 -14.52 3.80 -11.15
N ARG A 66 -15.79 4.19 -11.24
CA ARG A 66 -16.74 3.39 -12.02
C ARG A 66 -16.74 3.87 -13.46
N GLU A 67 -16.53 2.93 -14.38
CA GLU A 67 -16.64 3.21 -15.81
C GLU A 67 -17.60 2.20 -16.39
N LYS A 68 -18.73 2.68 -16.87
CA LYS A 68 -19.79 1.81 -17.37
C LYS A 68 -20.21 0.82 -16.28
N THR A 69 -20.07 -0.48 -16.53
CA THR A 69 -20.43 -1.51 -15.55
C THR A 69 -19.26 -1.97 -14.71
N ASN A 70 -18.06 -1.47 -15.02
CA ASN A 70 -16.86 -1.92 -14.32
C ASN A 70 -16.44 -0.94 -13.24
N LEU A 71 -16.04 -1.50 -12.11
CA LEU A 71 -15.44 -0.71 -11.04
C LEU A 71 -13.93 -0.91 -11.13
N TRP A 72 -13.21 0.17 -11.42
CA TRP A 72 -11.76 0.16 -11.56
C TRP A 72 -11.11 0.52 -10.24
N CYS A 73 -10.09 -0.23 -9.88
CA CYS A 73 -9.34 0.00 -8.65
C CYS A 73 -7.89 0.31 -8.98
N SER A 74 -7.34 1.28 -8.26
CA SER A 74 -5.93 1.64 -8.39
C SER A 74 -5.40 2.04 -7.02
N ILE A 75 -4.09 2.04 -6.89
CA ILE A 75 -3.44 2.48 -5.67
C ILE A 75 -3.32 4.01 -5.69
N ASN A 76 -3.53 4.61 -4.54
CA ASN A 76 -3.19 6.01 -4.34
C ASN A 76 -1.69 6.04 -4.06
N PHE A 77 -0.89 6.21 -5.11
CA PHE A 77 0.56 6.16 -4.98
C PHE A 77 1.11 7.27 -4.09
N ASP A 78 0.47 8.43 -4.10
CA ASP A 78 0.89 9.52 -3.21
C ASP A 78 0.79 9.09 -1.76
N ARG A 79 -0.30 8.42 -1.40
CA ARG A 79 -0.50 7.96 -0.03
C ARG A 79 0.50 6.87 0.33
N LEU A 80 0.76 5.96 -0.60
CA LEU A 80 1.71 4.88 -0.36
C LEU A 80 3.12 5.44 -0.18
N HIS A 81 3.49 6.43 -0.99
CA HIS A 81 4.79 7.10 -0.84
C HIS A 81 4.88 7.85 0.48
N GLU A 82 3.81 8.48 0.93
CA GLU A 82 3.81 9.15 2.22
C GLU A 82 4.17 8.22 3.36
N VAL A 83 3.58 7.02 3.35
CA VAL A 83 3.85 6.04 4.40
C VAL A 83 5.31 5.56 4.32
N SER A 84 5.77 5.26 3.13
CA SER A 84 7.13 4.80 2.92
C SER A 84 8.13 5.86 3.35
N ASP A 85 7.90 7.10 2.92
CA ASP A 85 8.79 8.21 3.25
C ASP A 85 8.78 8.50 4.74
N PHE A 86 7.61 8.41 5.37
CA PHE A 86 7.49 8.63 6.80
C PHE A 86 8.35 7.66 7.60
N LEU A 87 8.38 6.39 7.18
CA LEU A 87 9.18 5.38 7.86
C LEU A 87 10.67 5.67 7.78
N LEU A 88 11.10 6.30 6.71
CA LEU A 88 12.52 6.51 6.44
C LEU A 88 13.00 7.95 6.58
N GLU A 89 12.09 8.87 6.92
CA GLU A 89 12.40 10.31 6.83
C GLU A 89 13.58 10.78 7.67
N GLU A 90 13.89 10.07 8.73
CA GLU A 90 15.05 10.41 9.54
C GLU A 90 16.10 9.30 9.51
N CYS A 91 16.21 8.66 8.36
CA CYS A 91 17.11 7.55 8.22
C CYS A 91 18.52 7.96 8.63
N CYS A 92 19.08 7.22 9.63
CA CYS A 92 20.46 7.35 10.12
C CYS A 92 20.79 8.70 10.76
N SER A 93 19.80 9.54 10.98
CA SER A 93 20.03 10.86 11.59
C SER A 93 20.53 10.75 13.03
N PHE A 94 20.34 9.61 13.64
CA PHE A 94 20.67 9.38 15.03
C PHE A 94 21.60 8.18 15.14
N SER A 95 22.75 8.24 14.47
CA SER A 95 23.72 7.16 14.48
C SER A 95 24.62 7.30 15.70
N LEU A 96 24.72 6.23 16.49
CA LEU A 96 25.56 6.20 17.68
C LEU A 96 26.94 5.62 17.42
N ARG A 97 27.20 5.11 16.22
CA ARG A 97 28.49 4.54 15.84
C ARG A 97 29.06 5.22 14.62
N GLU A 98 30.35 5.50 14.65
CA GLU A 98 31.00 6.08 13.49
C GLU A 98 30.97 5.14 12.31
N SER A 99 31.10 3.85 12.58
CA SER A 99 31.10 2.86 11.52
C SER A 99 29.72 2.67 10.87
N ASP A 100 28.68 3.22 11.46
CA ASP A 100 27.34 3.12 10.91
C ASP A 100 27.15 3.99 9.70
N ASN A 101 28.19 4.66 9.27
CA ASN A 101 28.13 5.43 8.06
C ASN A 101 28.03 4.57 6.83
N THR A 102 28.23 3.27 6.97
CA THR A 102 28.05 2.39 5.85
C THR A 102 26.59 2.45 5.46
N LYS A 103 26.36 2.72 4.23
CA LYS A 103 25.01 2.92 3.77
C LYS A 103 24.22 1.69 3.61
N THR A 104 24.87 0.55 3.66
CA THR A 104 24.22 -0.71 3.42
C THR A 104 23.05 -0.98 4.33
N GLU A 105 23.12 -0.55 5.57
CA GLU A 105 22.04 -0.80 6.50
C GLU A 105 20.78 0.00 6.18
N CYS A 106 20.96 1.25 5.80
CA CYS A 106 19.82 2.07 5.43
C CYS A 106 19.30 1.74 4.05
N ASP A 107 20.19 1.32 3.17
CA ASP A 107 19.81 1.01 1.80
C ASP A 107 19.21 -0.37 1.64
N ALA A 108 19.44 -1.25 2.58
CA ALA A 108 18.91 -2.60 2.53
C ALA A 108 17.40 -2.64 2.67
N ALA A 109 16.80 -1.56 3.07
CA ALA A 109 15.36 -1.46 3.13
C ALA A 109 14.75 -1.35 1.73
#